data_56db1f6de419a94819a256f76297fcd6
#
_entry.id   56db1f6de419a94819a256f76297fcd6
#
_cell.length_a   1.000
_cell.length_b   1.000
_cell.length_c   1.000
_cell.angle_alpha   90.00
_cell.angle_beta   90.00
_cell.angle_gamma   90.00
#
_symmetry.space_group_name_H-M   'P 1'
#
loop_
_entity.id
_entity.type
_entity.pdbx_description
1 polymer ?
#
loop_
_entity_poly.entity_id
_entity_poly.type
_entity_poly.pdbx_seq_one_letter_code
_entity_poly.pdbx_strand_id
1 'polypeptide(L)' 'MAKIRLQNPYMDETIEVKESLDYIRYKLKDLNYGNIGYIQLHQIEPEERLITISPKNFAKVDFYKDDEVDG' A
#
# COMPACT_ATOMS: atom_id res chain seq x y z
N MET A 1 1.54 0.75 11.68
CA MET A 1 1.95 -0.11 10.55
C MET A 1 0.72 -0.57 9.79
N ALA A 2 0.84 -0.79 8.52
CA ALA A 2 -0.28 -1.20 7.69
C ALA A 2 0.14 -2.32 6.77
N LYS A 3 -0.85 -3.07 6.28
CA LYS A 3 -0.64 -4.11 5.26
C LYS A 3 -1.30 -3.69 3.97
N ILE A 4 -0.70 -4.10 2.88
CA ILE A 4 -1.18 -3.81 1.54
C ILE A 4 -1.23 -5.10 0.75
N ARG A 5 -2.40 -5.41 0.19
CA ARG A 5 -2.56 -6.54 -0.69
C ARG A 5 -2.68 -6.04 -2.12
N LEU A 6 -1.77 -6.49 -2.96
CA LEU A 6 -1.67 -6.09 -4.36
C LEU A 6 -2.10 -7.25 -5.24
N GLN A 7 -3.11 -7.03 -6.07
CA GLN A 7 -3.64 -8.07 -6.93
C GLN A 7 -3.74 -7.61 -8.37
N ASN A 8 -3.28 -8.45 -9.28
CA ASN A 8 -3.55 -8.33 -10.71
C ASN A 8 -3.64 -9.74 -11.28
N PRO A 9 -3.94 -9.93 -12.58
CA PRO A 9 -4.11 -11.28 -13.13
C PRO A 9 -2.91 -12.21 -12.98
N TYR A 10 -1.73 -11.64 -12.69
CA TYR A 10 -0.50 -12.40 -12.65
C TYR A 10 0.13 -12.50 -11.26
N MET A 11 -0.40 -11.76 -10.30
CA MET A 11 0.19 -11.77 -8.95
C MET A 11 -0.85 -11.48 -7.87
N ASP A 12 -0.57 -11.98 -6.69
CA ASP A 12 -1.31 -11.68 -5.46
C ASP A 12 -0.28 -11.67 -4.35
N GLU A 13 0.06 -10.48 -3.86
CA GLU A 13 1.11 -10.31 -2.88
C GLU A 13 0.64 -9.41 -1.75
N THR A 14 0.97 -9.79 -0.52
CA THR A 14 0.70 -8.97 0.66
C THR A 14 2.03 -8.52 1.25
N ILE A 15 2.14 -7.24 1.48
CA ILE A 15 3.33 -6.65 2.10
C ILE A 15 2.92 -5.90 3.35
N GLU A 16 3.87 -5.72 4.26
CA GLU A 16 3.69 -4.88 5.43
C GLU A 16 4.59 -3.67 5.31
N VAL A 17 4.07 -2.49 5.63
CA VAL A 17 4.80 -1.23 5.54
C VAL A 17 4.86 -0.54 6.89
N LYS A 18 5.88 0.29 7.06
CA LYS A 18 6.11 1.04 8.28
C LYS A 18 5.08 2.14 8.50
N GLU A 19 4.60 2.72 7.42
CA GLU A 19 3.65 3.84 7.46
C GLU A 19 2.30 3.40 8.02
N SER A 20 1.61 4.34 8.66
CA SER A 20 0.27 4.08 9.17
C SER A 20 -0.77 4.12 8.05
N LEU A 21 -1.92 3.52 8.32
CA LEU A 21 -3.03 3.58 7.37
C LEU A 21 -3.48 5.01 7.13
N ASP A 22 -3.44 5.86 8.15
CA ASP A 22 -3.82 7.27 8.01
C ASP A 22 -2.89 8.02 7.07
N TYR A 23 -1.58 7.76 7.16
CA TYR A 23 -0.61 8.33 6.24
C TYR A 23 -0.89 7.90 4.80
N ILE A 24 -1.19 6.62 4.62
CA ILE A 24 -1.49 6.08 3.30
C ILE A 24 -2.76 6.72 2.73
N ARG A 25 -3.79 6.88 3.55
CA ARG A 25 -5.02 7.55 3.14
C ARG A 25 -4.77 8.98 2.69
N TYR A 26 -3.92 9.68 3.40
CA TYR A 26 -3.54 11.04 3.05
C TYR A 26 -2.88 11.09 1.68
N LYS A 27 -1.96 10.15 1.42
CA LYS A 27 -1.27 10.07 0.14
C LYS A 27 -2.20 9.64 -1.00
N LEU A 28 -3.15 8.76 -0.72
CA LEU A 28 -4.15 8.37 -1.72
C LEU A 28 -5.01 9.55 -2.14
N LYS A 29 -5.32 10.44 -1.23
CA LYS A 29 -6.04 11.67 -1.52
C LYS A 29 -5.27 12.54 -2.51
N ASP A 30 -3.98 12.74 -2.24
CA ASP A 30 -3.11 13.50 -3.13
C ASP A 30 -3.02 12.85 -4.52
N LEU A 31 -2.96 11.53 -4.56
CA LEU A 31 -2.94 10.79 -5.80
C LEU A 31 -4.21 11.01 -6.60
N ASN A 32 -5.37 10.98 -5.93
CA ASN A 32 -6.67 11.18 -6.58
C ASN A 32 -6.83 12.60 -7.12
N TYR A 33 -6.23 13.58 -6.47
CA TYR A 33 -6.26 14.96 -6.93
C TYR A 33 -5.21 15.27 -7.99
N GLY A 34 -4.34 14.29 -8.28
CA GLY A 34 -3.31 14.47 -9.29
C GLY A 34 -2.08 15.23 -8.81
N ASN A 35 -1.94 15.43 -7.50
CA ASN A 35 -0.79 16.13 -6.93
C ASN A 35 0.48 15.29 -6.96
N ILE A 36 0.31 13.97 -6.92
CA ILE A 36 1.41 13.01 -6.99
C ILE A 36 1.01 11.90 -7.96
N GLY A 37 2.01 11.22 -8.53
CA GLY A 37 1.78 10.12 -9.46
C GLY A 37 2.00 8.75 -8.86
N TYR A 38 2.54 8.68 -7.66
CA TYR A 38 2.87 7.42 -7.01
C TYR A 38 2.98 7.65 -5.51
N ILE A 39 3.06 6.55 -4.75
CA ILE A 39 3.22 6.59 -3.31
C ILE A 39 4.49 5.83 -2.94
N GLN A 40 5.36 6.45 -2.14
CA GLN A 40 6.55 5.80 -1.62
C GLN A 40 6.33 5.37 -0.18
N LEU A 41 6.64 4.11 0.10
CA LEU A 41 6.44 3.52 1.43
C LEU A 41 7.67 2.69 1.80
N HIS A 42 7.84 2.47 3.10
CA HIS A 42 8.92 1.63 3.61
C HIS A 42 8.34 0.25 3.92
N GLN A 43 8.66 -0.72 3.06
CA GLN A 43 8.27 -2.10 3.26
C GLN A 43 9.13 -2.73 4.35
N ILE A 44 8.50 -3.45 5.27
CA ILE A 44 9.21 -4.20 6.31
C ILE A 44 9.05 -5.71 6.15
N GLU A 45 7.98 -6.15 5.50
CA GLU A 45 7.77 -7.57 5.19
C GLU A 45 7.35 -7.71 3.73
N PRO A 46 7.80 -8.69 3.01
CA PRO A 46 8.67 -9.81 3.39
C PRO A 46 10.14 -9.43 3.58
N GLU A 47 10.55 -8.26 3.15
CA GLU A 47 11.91 -7.78 3.36
C GLU A 47 11.93 -6.26 3.42
N GLU A 48 12.90 -5.70 4.13
CA GLU A 48 13.01 -4.25 4.26
C GLU A 48 13.50 -3.62 2.97
N ARG A 49 12.73 -2.66 2.47
CA ARG A 49 13.15 -1.81 1.35
C ARG A 49 12.17 -0.68 1.11
N LEU A 50 12.68 0.37 0.49
CA LEU A 50 11.83 1.46 0.02
C LEU A 50 11.14 1.01 -1.26
N ILE A 51 9.82 1.14 -1.30
CA ILE A 51 9.04 0.76 -2.47
C ILE A 51 8.25 1.94 -3.01
N THR A 52 7.91 1.85 -4.27
CA THR A 52 7.04 2.81 -4.95
C THR A 52 5.83 2.05 -5.49
N ILE A 53 4.64 2.54 -5.17
CA ILE A 53 3.40 1.91 -5.60
C ILE A 53 2.62 2.87 -6.47
N SER A 54 2.18 2.38 -7.64
CA SER A 54 1.21 3.09 -8.48
C SER A 54 -0.07 2.27 -8.48
N PRO A 55 -1.04 2.61 -7.62
CA PRO A 55 -2.25 1.78 -7.47
C PRO A 55 -3.00 1.51 -8.76
N LYS A 56 -2.90 2.42 -9.72
CA LYS A 56 -3.56 2.28 -11.03
C LYS A 56 -3.08 1.07 -11.82
N ASN A 57 -1.91 0.53 -11.49
CA ASN A 57 -1.33 -0.60 -12.21
C ASN A 57 -1.84 -1.95 -11.71
N PHE A 58 -2.70 -1.96 -10.70
CA PHE A 58 -3.22 -3.18 -10.11
C PHE A 58 -4.73 -3.26 -10.27
N ALA A 59 -5.23 -4.47 -10.48
CA ALA A 59 -6.67 -4.70 -10.54
C ALA A 59 -7.34 -4.38 -9.20
N LYS A 60 -6.64 -4.67 -8.11
CA LYS A 60 -7.13 -4.42 -6.76
C LYS A 60 -5.97 -4.16 -5.82
N VAL A 61 -6.11 -3.13 -4.99
CA VAL A 61 -5.14 -2.83 -3.94
C VAL A 61 -5.93 -2.62 -2.65
N ASP A 62 -5.69 -3.46 -1.66
CA ASP A 62 -6.33 -3.36 -0.35
C ASP A 62 -5.35 -2.79 0.67
N PHE A 63 -5.80 -1.80 1.41
CA PHE A 63 -5.03 -1.19 2.49
C PHE A 63 -5.76 -1.44 3.79
N TYR A 64 -5.10 -2.03 4.77
CA TYR A 64 -5.74 -2.32 6.05
C TYR A 64 -4.74 -2.28 7.21
N LYS A 65 -5.27 -2.13 8.41
CA LYS A 65 -4.45 -2.14 9.61
C LYS A 65 -4.05 -3.55 9.96
N ASP A 66 -2.81 -3.69 10.44
CA ASP A 66 -2.28 -4.99 10.81
C ASP A 66 -3.10 -5.69 11.90
N ASP A 67 -3.55 -4.93 12.88
CA ASP A 67 -4.28 -5.47 14.02
C ASP A 67 -5.75 -5.81 13.70
N GLU A 68 -6.25 -5.46 12.53
CA GLU A 68 -7.60 -5.81 12.11
C GLU A 68 -7.68 -7.20 11.51
N VAL A 69 -6.55 -7.81 11.24
CA VAL A 69 -6.49 -9.11 10.57
C VAL A 69 -7.04 -10.22 11.43
N ASP A 70 -7.01 -10.04 12.74
CA ASP A 70 -7.44 -11.05 13.69
C ASP A 70 -8.95 -11.08 13.89
N GLY A 71 -9.63 -10.13 13.33
CA GLY A 71 -11.07 -10.02 13.50
C GLY A 71 -11.87 -11.17 12.96
#